data_b27ffb30005da920e4af88606c57f419
#
_entry.id   b27ffb30005da920e4af88606c57f419
#
_cell.length_a   1.000
_cell.length_b   1.000
_cell.length_c   1.000
_cell.angle_alpha   90.00
_cell.angle_beta   90.00
_cell.angle_gamma   90.00
#
_symmetry.space_group_name_H-M   'P 1'
#
loop_
_entity.id
_entity.type
_entity.pdbx_description
1 polymer ?
#
loop_
_entity_poly.entity_id
_entity_poly.type
_entity_poly.pdbx_seq_one_letter_code
_entity_poly.pdbx_strand_id
1 'polypeptide(L)'
;MGTGSIEVTEATVVDEDLVGAMARLVPQRSSSGPPPDAEALEAIVASDSVVLLVAVSEGVIVGALALVLFRIPTGLRAWIEDVVVDEAARGRGIGDALNRAAIERARAAGARTVDLTSRPSREAANRLYRRLGFVERGTNMHRRVID
;
A
#
# COMPACT_ATOMS: atom_id res chain seq x y z
N MET A 1 22.17 15.49 -4.15
CA MET A 1 21.64 15.47 -3.20
C MET A 1 20.39 14.86 -3.19
N GLY A 2 19.47 15.00 -2.98
CA GLY A 2 18.18 14.41 -3.08
C GLY A 2 18.07 12.96 -2.65
N THR A 3 19.00 12.52 -1.86
CA THR A 3 18.99 11.16 -1.36
C THR A 3 18.52 11.12 0.08
N GLY A 4 17.56 11.94 0.41
CA GLY A 4 16.99 11.90 1.75
C GLY A 4 16.54 10.47 2.10
N SER A 5 16.69 10.08 3.35
CA SER A 5 16.29 8.77 3.80
C SER A 5 14.78 8.60 3.65
N ILE A 6 14.35 7.37 3.37
CA ILE A 6 12.95 7.01 3.29
C ILE A 6 12.55 6.38 4.62
N GLU A 7 11.51 6.92 5.24
CA GLU A 7 10.95 6.35 6.44
C GLU A 7 9.51 5.93 6.17
N VAL A 8 9.16 4.70 6.51
CA VAL A 8 7.81 4.20 6.37
C VAL A 8 7.14 4.18 7.73
N THR A 9 6.00 4.82 7.85
CA THR A 9 5.24 4.89 9.09
C THR A 9 3.77 4.57 8.86
N GLU A 10 3.06 4.21 9.93
CA GLU A 10 1.61 4.01 9.87
C GLU A 10 0.94 5.37 10.04
N ALA A 11 0.00 5.67 9.17
CA ALA A 11 -0.81 6.86 9.32
C ALA A 11 -1.82 6.65 10.45
N THR A 12 -1.73 7.43 11.51
CA THR A 12 -2.62 7.34 12.67
C THR A 12 -3.46 8.59 12.87
N VAL A 13 -3.11 9.67 12.19
CA VAL A 13 -3.80 10.95 12.27
C VAL A 13 -4.08 11.43 10.86
N VAL A 14 -5.29 11.94 10.64
CA VAL A 14 -5.65 12.55 9.36
C VAL A 14 -5.46 14.06 9.47
N ASP A 15 -4.43 14.55 8.80
CA ASP A 15 -4.12 15.97 8.77
C ASP A 15 -4.10 16.44 7.31
N GLU A 16 -3.82 17.73 7.12
CA GLU A 16 -3.78 18.32 5.77
C GLU A 16 -2.71 17.66 4.90
N ASP A 17 -1.59 17.27 5.49
CA ASP A 17 -0.51 16.63 4.74
C ASP A 17 -0.96 15.29 4.19
N LEU A 18 -1.66 14.49 4.99
CA LEU A 18 -2.17 13.21 4.53
C LEU A 18 -3.24 13.38 3.45
N VAL A 19 -4.20 14.27 3.68
CA VAL A 19 -5.26 14.54 2.70
C VAL A 19 -4.66 15.02 1.37
N GLY A 20 -3.74 15.95 1.43
CA GLY A 20 -3.07 16.48 0.24
C GLY A 20 -2.24 15.43 -0.48
N ALA A 21 -1.53 14.58 0.28
CA ALA A 21 -0.75 13.50 -0.30
C ALA A 21 -1.63 12.49 -1.02
N MET A 22 -2.74 12.08 -0.42
CA MET A 22 -3.65 11.13 -1.06
C MET A 22 -4.31 11.74 -2.30
N ALA A 23 -4.64 13.03 -2.25
CA ALA A 23 -5.19 13.73 -3.42
C ALA A 23 -4.19 13.73 -4.60
N ARG A 24 -2.90 13.77 -4.31
CA ARG A 24 -1.85 13.74 -5.33
C ARG A 24 -1.51 12.32 -5.78
N LEU A 25 -1.44 11.39 -4.84
CA LEU A 25 -0.96 10.03 -5.12
C LEU A 25 -2.03 9.11 -5.72
N VAL A 26 -3.25 9.13 -5.20
CA VAL A 26 -4.28 8.19 -5.63
C VAL A 26 -4.56 8.27 -7.14
N PRO A 27 -4.66 9.46 -7.76
CA PRO A 27 -4.85 9.53 -9.22
C PRO A 27 -3.71 8.92 -10.02
N GLN A 28 -2.51 8.85 -9.47
CA GLN A 28 -1.38 8.20 -10.13
C GLN A 28 -1.53 6.68 -10.15
N ARG A 29 -2.33 6.13 -9.25
CA ARG A 29 -2.58 4.69 -9.16
C ARG A 29 -3.85 4.31 -9.90
N SER A 30 -4.90 5.11 -9.79
CA SER A 30 -6.20 4.84 -10.39
C SER A 30 -6.93 6.15 -10.69
N SER A 31 -7.49 6.24 -11.87
CA SER A 31 -8.29 7.38 -12.28
C SER A 31 -9.80 7.06 -12.28
N SER A 32 -10.19 5.91 -11.74
CA SER A 32 -11.57 5.45 -11.82
C SER A 32 -12.52 6.12 -10.83
N GLY A 33 -12.02 6.95 -9.93
CA GLY A 33 -12.85 7.66 -8.97
C GLY A 33 -12.07 8.78 -8.31
N PRO A 34 -12.74 9.61 -7.50
CA PRO A 34 -12.07 10.68 -6.79
C PRO A 34 -11.16 10.11 -5.69
N PRO A 35 -10.09 10.84 -5.32
CA PRO A 35 -9.29 10.44 -4.17
C PRO A 35 -10.12 10.54 -2.88
N PRO A 36 -9.74 9.83 -1.81
CA PRO A 36 -10.47 9.90 -0.56
C PRO A 36 -10.38 11.29 0.06
N ASP A 37 -11.49 11.75 0.61
CA ASP A 37 -11.52 12.99 1.38
C ASP A 37 -11.13 12.70 2.84
N ALA A 38 -11.14 13.74 3.67
CA ALA A 38 -10.77 13.59 5.08
C ALA A 38 -11.65 12.58 5.82
N GLU A 39 -12.96 12.58 5.55
CA GLU A 39 -13.88 11.64 6.19
C GLU A 39 -13.58 10.20 5.80
N ALA A 40 -13.32 9.93 4.53
CA ALA A 40 -12.95 8.60 4.06
C ALA A 40 -11.63 8.15 4.68
N LEU A 41 -10.65 9.05 4.77
CA LEU A 41 -9.37 8.73 5.40
C LEU A 41 -9.52 8.46 6.89
N GLU A 42 -10.38 9.21 7.58
CA GLU A 42 -10.67 8.94 9.00
C GLU A 42 -11.20 7.52 9.20
N ALA A 43 -12.11 7.08 8.32
CA ALA A 43 -12.66 5.73 8.40
C ALA A 43 -11.56 4.67 8.17
N ILE A 44 -10.63 4.91 7.26
CA ILE A 44 -9.52 4.00 7.01
C ILE A 44 -8.59 3.94 8.22
N VAL A 45 -8.18 5.10 8.72
CA VAL A 45 -7.23 5.18 9.84
C VAL A 45 -7.83 4.61 11.13
N ALA A 46 -9.13 4.76 11.32
CA ALA A 46 -9.81 4.22 12.51
C ALA A 46 -10.10 2.71 12.42
N SER A 47 -9.94 2.10 11.25
CA SER A 47 -10.25 0.68 11.07
C SER A 47 -9.20 -0.22 11.72
N ASP A 48 -9.64 -1.24 12.44
CA ASP A 48 -8.73 -2.25 12.99
C ASP A 48 -8.23 -3.21 11.91
N SER A 49 -8.85 -3.21 10.74
CA SER A 49 -8.53 -4.14 9.66
C SER A 49 -7.65 -3.54 8.57
N VAL A 50 -7.37 -2.25 8.63
CA VAL A 50 -6.57 -1.59 7.59
C VAL A 50 -5.45 -0.80 8.26
N VAL A 51 -4.24 -1.01 7.75
CA VAL A 51 -3.07 -0.21 8.13
C VAL A 51 -2.66 0.57 6.89
N LEU A 52 -2.74 1.89 6.96
CA LEU A 52 -2.27 2.74 5.87
C LEU A 52 -0.82 3.11 6.15
N LEU A 53 0.08 2.59 5.32
CA LEU A 53 1.50 2.90 5.42
C LEU A 53 1.83 4.04 4.48
N VAL A 54 2.63 4.98 4.94
CA VAL A 54 3.11 6.10 4.12
C VAL A 54 4.62 6.13 4.15
N ALA A 55 5.22 6.41 3.01
CA ALA A 55 6.66 6.60 2.88
C ALA A 55 6.93 8.09 2.87
N VAL A 56 7.80 8.53 3.76
CA VAL A 56 8.13 9.94 3.94
C VAL A 56 9.60 10.17 3.62
N SER A 57 9.86 11.19 2.81
CA SER A 57 11.20 11.62 2.48
C SER A 57 11.30 13.13 2.70
N GLU A 58 12.18 13.55 3.58
CA GLU A 58 12.38 14.97 3.89
C GLU A 58 11.07 15.69 4.24
N GLY A 59 10.24 15.02 5.06
CA GLY A 59 8.98 15.58 5.52
C GLY A 59 7.83 15.53 4.52
N VAL A 60 8.04 14.93 3.35
CA VAL A 60 7.03 14.85 2.30
C VAL A 60 6.62 13.40 2.10
N ILE A 61 5.31 13.14 2.05
CA ILE A 61 4.79 11.82 1.74
C ILE A 61 4.98 11.55 0.25
N VAL A 62 5.76 10.54 -0.07
CA VAL A 62 6.12 10.19 -1.46
C VAL A 62 5.62 8.83 -1.89
N GLY A 63 4.91 8.15 -1.05
CA GLY A 63 4.31 6.85 -1.40
C GLY A 63 3.35 6.38 -0.33
N ALA A 64 2.52 5.43 -0.68
CA ALA A 64 1.54 4.86 0.24
C ALA A 64 1.22 3.42 -0.13
N LEU A 65 0.73 2.67 0.84
CA LEU A 65 0.32 1.28 0.68
C LEU A 65 -0.76 0.98 1.71
N ALA A 66 -1.85 0.34 1.30
CA ALA A 66 -2.86 -0.13 2.22
C ALA A 66 -2.65 -1.61 2.51
N LEU A 67 -2.47 -1.96 3.77
CA LEU A 67 -2.37 -3.33 4.23
C LEU A 67 -3.68 -3.70 4.91
N VAL A 68 -4.35 -4.72 4.40
CA VAL A 68 -5.59 -5.21 4.97
C VAL A 68 -5.30 -6.46 5.78
N LEU A 69 -5.76 -6.48 7.03
CA LEU A 69 -5.61 -7.62 7.93
C LEU A 69 -7.00 -8.15 8.23
N PHE A 70 -7.27 -9.39 7.90
CA PHE A 70 -8.61 -9.94 8.07
C PHE A 70 -8.57 -11.38 8.55
N ARG A 71 -9.56 -11.74 9.37
CA ARG A 71 -9.68 -13.09 9.91
C ARG A 71 -10.70 -13.88 9.12
N ILE A 72 -10.30 -15.09 8.75
CA ILE A 72 -11.18 -16.05 8.09
C ILE A 72 -10.99 -17.39 8.82
N PRO A 73 -11.85 -18.40 8.59
CA PRO A 73 -11.73 -19.66 9.32
C PRO A 73 -10.33 -20.30 9.28
N THR A 74 -9.58 -20.07 8.22
CA THR A 74 -8.24 -20.65 8.08
C THR A 74 -7.14 -19.79 8.69
N GLY A 75 -7.48 -18.68 9.35
CA GLY A 75 -6.52 -17.86 10.09
C GLY A 75 -6.52 -16.40 9.68
N LEU A 76 -5.60 -15.66 10.26
CA LEU A 76 -5.41 -14.25 9.93
C LEU A 76 -4.64 -14.15 8.62
N ARG A 77 -5.15 -13.35 7.71
CA ARG A 77 -4.57 -13.11 6.40
C ARG A 77 -4.26 -11.64 6.21
N ALA A 78 -3.28 -11.34 5.38
CA ALA A 78 -2.96 -9.98 4.99
C ALA A 78 -3.08 -9.84 3.47
N TRP A 79 -3.47 -8.65 3.04
CA TRP A 79 -3.63 -8.32 1.64
C TRP A 79 -3.09 -6.92 1.39
N ILE A 80 -2.29 -6.75 0.36
CA ILE A 80 -1.74 -5.45 -0.01
C ILE A 80 -2.56 -4.86 -1.15
N GLU A 81 -2.99 -3.61 -0.97
CA GLU A 81 -3.75 -2.86 -1.96
C GLU A 81 -3.20 -1.45 -2.15
N ASP A 82 -3.49 -0.89 -3.30
CA ASP A 82 -3.25 0.53 -3.59
C ASP A 82 -1.83 1.00 -3.29
N VAL A 83 -0.85 0.23 -3.74
CA VAL A 83 0.55 0.66 -3.65
C VAL A 83 0.79 1.74 -4.68
N VAL A 84 1.25 2.90 -4.22
CA VAL A 84 1.59 4.00 -5.12
C VAL A 84 2.88 4.67 -4.67
N VAL A 85 3.74 4.97 -5.63
CA VAL A 85 4.96 5.75 -5.42
C VAL A 85 4.85 6.97 -6.32
N ASP A 86 5.05 8.15 -5.75
CA ASP A 86 5.00 9.41 -6.50
C ASP A 86 5.95 9.32 -7.68
N GLU A 87 5.48 9.68 -8.87
CA GLU A 87 6.29 9.67 -10.07
C GLU A 87 7.57 10.45 -9.91
N ALA A 88 7.51 11.57 -9.20
CA ALA A 88 8.66 12.43 -8.96
C ALA A 88 9.73 11.77 -8.06
N ALA A 89 9.36 10.69 -7.38
CA ALA A 89 10.26 10.02 -6.42
C ALA A 89 10.62 8.59 -6.84
N ARG A 90 10.27 8.17 -8.03
CA ARG A 90 10.58 6.81 -8.50
C ARG A 90 12.07 6.57 -8.62
N GLY A 91 12.47 5.32 -8.52
CA GLY A 91 13.88 4.92 -8.63
C GLY A 91 14.66 5.06 -7.33
N ARG A 92 13.98 5.27 -6.20
CA ARG A 92 14.61 5.47 -4.90
C ARG A 92 14.34 4.33 -3.90
N GLY A 93 13.77 3.21 -4.37
CA GLY A 93 13.48 2.07 -3.50
C GLY A 93 12.28 2.25 -2.59
N ILE A 94 11.39 3.18 -2.88
CA ILE A 94 10.22 3.47 -2.04
C ILE A 94 9.23 2.31 -2.05
N GLY A 95 8.96 1.74 -3.24
CA GLY A 95 8.09 0.56 -3.33
C GLY A 95 8.62 -0.62 -2.55
N ASP A 96 9.93 -0.85 -2.60
CA ASP A 96 10.60 -1.88 -1.82
C ASP A 96 10.40 -1.63 -0.33
N ALA A 97 10.65 -0.40 0.14
CA ALA A 97 10.52 -0.04 1.55
C ALA A 97 9.07 -0.22 2.05
N LEU A 98 8.09 0.22 1.27
CA LEU A 98 6.68 0.07 1.62
C LEU A 98 6.28 -1.41 1.74
N ASN A 99 6.66 -2.22 0.77
CA ASN A 99 6.30 -3.63 0.78
C ASN A 99 7.01 -4.40 1.91
N ARG A 100 8.27 -4.08 2.20
CA ARG A 100 8.97 -4.69 3.33
C ARG A 100 8.30 -4.34 4.65
N ALA A 101 7.90 -3.08 4.82
CA ALA A 101 7.20 -2.64 6.02
C ALA A 101 5.85 -3.36 6.16
N ALA A 102 5.12 -3.54 5.05
CA ALA A 102 3.85 -4.26 5.06
C ALA A 102 4.03 -5.73 5.49
N ILE A 103 5.04 -6.40 4.95
CA ILE A 103 5.34 -7.79 5.31
C ILE A 103 5.66 -7.88 6.81
N GLU A 104 6.50 -6.99 7.33
CA GLU A 104 6.86 -6.99 8.74
C GLU A 104 5.66 -6.69 9.64
N ARG A 105 4.82 -5.74 9.22
CA ARG A 105 3.61 -5.40 9.98
C ARG A 105 2.62 -6.59 10.00
N ALA A 106 2.48 -7.29 8.88
CA ALA A 106 1.65 -8.48 8.79
C ALA A 106 2.20 -9.59 9.70
N ARG A 107 3.52 -9.78 9.68
CA ARG A 107 4.18 -10.78 10.54
C ARG A 107 3.92 -10.46 12.01
N ALA A 108 4.08 -9.21 12.40
CA ALA A 108 3.86 -8.78 13.78
C ALA A 108 2.41 -9.00 14.23
N ALA A 109 1.46 -8.92 13.31
CA ALA A 109 0.05 -9.17 13.59
C ALA A 109 -0.29 -10.67 13.65
N GLY A 110 0.62 -11.52 13.23
CA GLY A 110 0.37 -12.97 13.21
C GLY A 110 -0.28 -13.47 11.92
N ALA A 111 -0.23 -12.70 10.84
CA ALA A 111 -0.79 -13.13 9.58
C ALA A 111 -0.02 -14.32 9.03
N ARG A 112 -0.74 -15.27 8.45
CA ARG A 112 -0.13 -16.49 7.89
C ARG A 112 0.41 -16.27 6.49
N THR A 113 -0.23 -15.38 5.73
CA THR A 113 0.15 -15.07 4.35
C THR A 113 -0.08 -13.61 4.07
N VAL A 114 0.65 -13.09 3.09
CA VAL A 114 0.41 -11.77 2.51
C VAL A 114 0.19 -11.98 1.03
N ASP A 115 -0.96 -11.56 0.53
CA ASP A 115 -1.29 -11.69 -0.88
C ASP A 115 -1.46 -10.31 -1.52
N LEU A 116 -1.28 -10.26 -2.81
CA LEU A 116 -1.57 -9.09 -3.62
C LEU A 116 -1.87 -9.54 -5.05
N THR A 117 -2.44 -8.64 -5.83
CA THR A 117 -2.60 -8.89 -7.26
C THR A 117 -1.76 -7.87 -8.04
N SER A 118 -1.23 -8.32 -9.17
CA SER A 118 -0.45 -7.48 -10.06
C SER A 118 -0.64 -7.98 -11.47
N ARG A 119 -0.82 -7.05 -12.41
CA ARG A 119 -0.97 -7.41 -13.82
C ARG A 119 0.36 -7.88 -14.39
N PRO A 120 0.36 -8.86 -15.30
CA PRO A 120 1.60 -9.33 -15.94
C PRO A 120 2.40 -8.21 -16.60
N SER A 121 1.72 -7.17 -17.09
CA SER A 121 2.38 -6.05 -17.77
C SER A 121 3.22 -5.17 -16.84
N ARG A 122 3.03 -5.28 -15.52
CA ARG A 122 3.80 -4.50 -14.56
C ARG A 122 5.10 -5.22 -14.21
N GLU A 123 6.00 -5.26 -15.19
CA GLU A 123 7.23 -6.06 -15.08
C GLU A 123 8.13 -5.65 -13.92
N ALA A 124 8.33 -4.35 -13.71
CA ALA A 124 9.20 -3.87 -12.62
C ALA A 124 8.64 -4.22 -11.26
N ALA A 125 7.32 -4.03 -11.07
CA ALA A 125 6.66 -4.38 -9.82
C ALA A 125 6.71 -5.88 -9.57
N ASN A 126 6.49 -6.68 -10.60
CA ASN A 126 6.53 -8.13 -10.47
C ASN A 126 7.94 -8.64 -10.13
N ARG A 127 8.98 -8.00 -10.67
CA ARG A 127 10.35 -8.33 -10.27
C ARG A 127 10.59 -8.03 -8.80
N LEU A 128 10.08 -6.89 -8.32
CA LEU A 128 10.17 -6.53 -6.91
C LEU A 128 9.49 -7.59 -6.04
N TYR A 129 8.27 -7.97 -6.39
CA TYR A 129 7.53 -8.96 -5.61
C TYR A 129 8.28 -10.29 -5.53
N ARG A 130 8.85 -10.74 -6.63
CA ARG A 130 9.66 -11.98 -6.61
C ARG A 130 10.88 -11.85 -5.71
N ARG A 131 11.56 -10.70 -5.75
CA ARG A 131 12.71 -10.47 -4.84
C ARG A 131 12.31 -10.52 -3.38
N LEU A 132 11.10 -10.08 -3.06
CA LEU A 132 10.60 -10.08 -1.69
C LEU A 132 10.02 -11.43 -1.25
N GLY A 133 10.06 -12.42 -2.10
CA GLY A 133 9.62 -13.77 -1.76
C GLY A 133 8.17 -14.09 -2.12
N PHE A 134 7.48 -13.19 -2.81
CA PHE A 134 6.14 -13.51 -3.30
C PHE A 134 6.24 -14.53 -4.44
N VAL A 135 5.33 -15.49 -4.41
CA VAL A 135 5.26 -16.54 -5.42
C VAL A 135 3.95 -16.40 -6.18
N GLU A 136 4.04 -16.40 -7.50
CA GLU A 136 2.86 -16.32 -8.34
C GLU A 136 1.97 -17.54 -8.13
N ARG A 137 0.67 -17.29 -7.95
CA ARG A 137 -0.31 -18.35 -7.74
C ARG A 137 -1.10 -18.57 -9.02
N GLY A 138 -1.43 -19.82 -9.31
CA GLY A 138 -2.20 -20.18 -10.50
C GLY A 138 -3.71 -20.06 -10.27
N THR A 139 -4.14 -18.97 -9.68
CA THR A 139 -5.56 -18.72 -9.39
C THR A 139 -6.09 -17.60 -10.27
N ASN A 140 -7.39 -17.60 -10.53
CA ASN A 140 -8.03 -16.54 -11.32
C ASN A 140 -8.70 -15.56 -10.38
N MET A 141 -8.55 -14.27 -10.66
CA MET A 141 -9.27 -13.22 -9.96
C MET A 141 -10.59 -12.98 -10.71
N HIS A 142 -11.71 -13.07 -9.99
CA HIS A 142 -13.02 -12.77 -10.54
C HIS A 142 -13.55 -11.53 -9.85
N ARG A 143 -14.09 -10.59 -10.64
CA ARG A 143 -14.68 -9.36 -10.07
C ARG A 143 -16.11 -9.19 -10.57
N ARG A 144 -16.99 -8.90 -9.65
CA ARG A 144 -18.33 -8.43 -9.98
C ARG A 144 -18.48 -7.05 -9.37
N VAL A 145 -18.75 -6.07 -10.21
CA VAL A 145 -19.00 -4.70 -9.73
C VAL A 145 -20.40 -4.66 -9.10
N ILE A 146 -20.49 -4.04 -7.93
CA ILE A 146 -21.76 -3.90 -7.22
C ILE A 146 -22.37 -2.55 -7.59
N ASP A 147 -23.60 -2.57 -8.09
CA ASP A 147 -24.35 -1.37 -8.50
C ASP A 147 -25.53 -1.10 -7.60
#